data_646329536304b95a89f4e32b508ae746
#
_entry.id   646329536304b95a89f4e32b508ae746
#
_cell.length_a   1.000
_cell.length_b   1.000
_cell.length_c   1.000
_cell.angle_alpha   90.00
_cell.angle_beta   90.00
_cell.angle_gamma   90.00
#
_symmetry.space_group_name_H-M   'P 1'
#
loop_
_entity.id
_entity.type
_entity.pdbx_description
1 polymer ?
#
loop_
_entity_poly.entity_id
_entity_poly.type
_entity_poly.pdbx_seq_one_letter_code
_entity_poly.pdbx_strand_id
1 'polypeptide(L)'
;CGGFLYLGQSLTDAEGQSWPMVGVLPGEAKDAGRLVRFGYAALSADSDSLLFRAGESFPIHEFHHWDSTANGTALAAKKPVGGAAWRCGFVNEHFYAGFPHLYWAGTPLPQRFAAAAENYRRDHD
;
A
#
# COMPACT_ATOMS: atom_id res chain seq x y z
N CYS A 1 -1.63 -0.63 -6.04
CA CYS A 1 -2.83 -0.83 -6.84
C CYS A 1 -2.93 -2.29 -7.29
N GLY A 2 -2.78 -2.60 -8.60
CA GLY A 2 -2.86 -3.99 -9.08
C GLY A 2 -1.85 -4.93 -8.45
N GLY A 3 -0.63 -4.45 -8.19
CA GLY A 3 0.38 -5.24 -7.51
C GLY A 3 -0.03 -5.62 -6.09
N PHE A 4 -0.70 -4.72 -5.39
CA PHE A 4 -1.25 -5.00 -4.07
C PHE A 4 -2.32 -6.10 -4.13
N LEU A 5 -3.24 -6.02 -5.09
CA LEU A 5 -4.30 -7.02 -5.27
C LEU A 5 -3.73 -8.40 -5.62
N TYR A 6 -2.66 -8.42 -6.42
CA TYR A 6 -1.97 -9.65 -6.79
C TYR A 6 -1.38 -10.38 -5.58
N LEU A 7 -0.98 -9.66 -4.55
CA LEU A 7 -0.42 -10.25 -3.33
C LEU A 7 -1.47 -10.87 -2.40
N GLY A 8 -2.75 -10.60 -2.62
CA GLY A 8 -3.86 -11.13 -1.81
C GLY A 8 -4.17 -12.59 -2.08
N GLN A 9 -5.30 -13.05 -1.58
CA GLN A 9 -5.72 -14.45 -1.65
C GLN A 9 -6.39 -14.79 -2.98
N SER A 10 -7.26 -13.91 -3.47
CA SER A 10 -8.03 -14.16 -4.68
C SER A 10 -8.47 -12.86 -5.34
N LEU A 11 -8.85 -12.97 -6.60
CA LEU A 11 -9.41 -11.88 -7.38
C LEU A 11 -10.62 -12.40 -8.15
N THR A 12 -11.75 -11.72 -8.00
CA THR A 12 -12.98 -12.05 -8.72
C THR A 12 -13.09 -11.15 -9.95
N ASP A 13 -13.19 -11.77 -11.13
CA ASP A 13 -13.24 -11.06 -12.40
C ASP A 13 -14.64 -10.53 -12.73
N ALA A 14 -14.78 -9.90 -13.89
CA ALA A 14 -16.04 -9.31 -14.35
C ALA A 14 -17.13 -10.35 -14.57
N GLU A 15 -16.76 -11.60 -14.84
CA GLU A 15 -17.70 -12.72 -15.03
C GLU A 15 -18.08 -13.39 -13.72
N GLY A 16 -17.56 -12.91 -12.59
CA GLY A 16 -17.83 -13.47 -11.28
C GLY A 16 -16.95 -14.68 -10.93
N GLN A 17 -15.96 -15.00 -11.76
CA GLN A 17 -15.05 -16.09 -11.50
C GLN A 17 -13.92 -15.63 -10.58
N SER A 18 -13.63 -16.46 -9.56
CA SER A 18 -12.55 -16.20 -8.61
C SER A 18 -11.27 -16.91 -9.05
N TRP A 19 -10.17 -16.17 -9.01
CA TRP A 19 -8.83 -16.67 -9.36
C TRP A 19 -7.92 -16.57 -8.16
N PRO A 20 -7.15 -17.63 -7.83
CA PRO A 20 -6.18 -17.54 -6.73
C PRO A 20 -5.04 -16.59 -7.09
N MET A 21 -4.60 -15.83 -6.10
CA MET A 21 -3.46 -14.91 -6.22
C MET A 21 -2.29 -15.45 -5.40
N VAL A 22 -1.27 -14.62 -5.15
CA VAL A 22 -0.03 -15.06 -4.47
C VAL A 22 -0.27 -15.56 -3.04
N GLY A 23 -1.23 -14.97 -2.33
CA GLY A 23 -1.59 -15.40 -0.98
C GLY A 23 -0.66 -14.95 0.14
N VAL A 24 0.20 -13.95 -0.13
CA VAL A 24 1.10 -13.38 0.90
C VAL A 24 0.34 -12.53 1.89
N LEU A 25 -0.68 -11.80 1.40
CA LEU A 25 -1.52 -10.92 2.21
C LEU A 25 -2.92 -11.48 2.34
N PRO A 26 -3.64 -11.14 3.42
CA PRO A 26 -5.06 -11.41 3.49
C PRO A 26 -5.81 -10.56 2.47
N GLY A 27 -7.04 -10.92 2.19
CA GLY A 27 -7.92 -10.12 1.36
C GLY A 27 -8.29 -10.78 0.06
N GLU A 28 -9.52 -10.52 -0.33
CA GLU A 28 -10.11 -10.96 -1.59
C GLU A 28 -10.51 -9.72 -2.37
N ALA A 29 -10.06 -9.63 -3.62
CA ALA A 29 -10.24 -8.46 -4.46
C ALA A 29 -11.37 -8.64 -5.45
N LYS A 30 -12.11 -7.55 -5.70
CA LYS A 30 -13.11 -7.50 -6.77
C LYS A 30 -13.31 -6.06 -7.25
N ASP A 31 -13.87 -5.92 -8.45
CA ASP A 31 -14.34 -4.63 -8.94
C ASP A 31 -15.52 -4.18 -8.08
N ALA A 32 -15.42 -3.01 -7.48
CA ALA A 32 -16.47 -2.46 -6.64
C ALA A 32 -17.64 -1.89 -7.46
N GLY A 33 -17.50 -1.77 -8.78
CA GLY A 33 -18.50 -1.16 -9.65
C GLY A 33 -18.65 0.34 -9.48
N ARG A 34 -17.74 0.96 -8.74
CA ARG A 34 -17.71 2.40 -8.48
C ARG A 34 -16.29 2.85 -8.18
N LEU A 35 -16.06 4.15 -8.25
CA LEU A 35 -14.80 4.72 -7.83
C LEU A 35 -14.71 4.64 -6.29
N VAL A 36 -13.81 3.79 -5.80
CA VAL A 36 -13.64 3.57 -4.36
C VAL A 36 -12.91 4.74 -3.73
N ARG A 37 -11.82 5.18 -4.38
CA ARG A 37 -10.99 6.25 -3.88
C ARG A 37 -10.31 6.98 -5.03
N PHE A 38 -10.21 8.31 -4.90
CA PHE A 38 -9.57 9.14 -5.90
C PHE A 38 -8.95 10.38 -5.26
N GLY A 39 -7.72 10.68 -5.67
CA GLY A 39 -7.08 11.95 -5.37
C GLY A 39 -5.93 11.85 -4.39
N TYR A 40 -5.51 13.00 -3.92
CA TYR A 40 -4.35 13.16 -3.05
C TYR A 40 -4.73 13.02 -1.58
N ALA A 41 -3.77 12.52 -0.79
CA ALA A 41 -3.87 12.45 0.65
C ALA A 41 -2.47 12.53 1.26
N ALA A 42 -2.40 12.71 2.57
CA ALA A 42 -1.16 12.58 3.34
C ALA A 42 -1.14 11.21 4.00
N LEU A 43 -0.07 10.46 3.79
CA LEU A 43 0.13 9.14 4.39
C LEU A 43 1.16 9.26 5.51
N SER A 44 0.79 8.85 6.72
CA SER A 44 1.68 8.93 7.88
C SER A 44 1.90 7.56 8.52
N ALA A 45 3.06 7.41 9.16
CA ALA A 45 3.47 6.19 9.84
C ALA A 45 3.57 6.41 11.35
N ASP A 46 3.14 5.42 12.13
CA ASP A 46 3.25 5.42 13.59
C ASP A 46 4.52 4.74 14.08
N SER A 47 5.16 3.95 13.22
CA SER A 47 6.36 3.19 13.56
C SER A 47 7.29 3.08 12.36
N ASP A 48 8.54 2.69 12.64
CA ASP A 48 9.55 2.46 11.60
C ASP A 48 9.25 1.21 10.79
N SER A 49 9.54 1.27 9.50
CA SER A 49 9.40 0.14 8.58
C SER A 49 10.40 0.30 7.42
N LEU A 50 10.26 -0.52 6.38
CA LEU A 50 11.14 -0.45 5.20
C LEU A 50 11.28 0.98 4.67
N LEU A 51 10.18 1.67 4.45
CA LEU A 51 10.17 2.98 3.80
C LEU A 51 9.98 4.14 4.77
N PHE A 52 9.28 3.93 5.88
CA PHE A 52 8.81 5.01 6.76
C PHE A 52 9.54 5.01 8.10
N ARG A 53 9.61 6.20 8.70
CA ARG A 53 10.00 6.38 10.11
C ARG A 53 8.82 6.96 10.87
N ALA A 54 8.71 6.59 12.14
CA ALA A 54 7.62 7.06 13.00
C ALA A 54 7.50 8.58 12.97
N GLY A 55 6.27 9.07 12.77
CA GLY A 55 5.97 10.51 12.74
C GLY A 55 6.13 11.16 11.37
N GLU A 56 6.64 10.45 10.38
CA GLU A 56 6.76 11.00 9.02
C GLU A 56 5.43 10.99 8.28
N SER A 57 5.29 11.93 7.34
CA SER A 57 4.14 12.02 6.45
C SER A 57 4.60 12.32 5.04
N PHE A 58 4.00 11.64 4.06
CA PHE A 58 4.30 11.82 2.64
C PHE A 58 3.03 12.01 1.83
N PRO A 59 3.07 12.83 0.77
CA PRO A 59 1.93 12.93 -0.14
C PRO A 59 1.78 11.64 -0.95
N ILE A 60 0.55 11.22 -1.11
CA ILE A 60 0.18 10.05 -1.90
C ILE A 60 -0.97 10.38 -2.84
N HIS A 61 -1.15 9.50 -3.82
CA HIS A 61 -2.31 9.51 -4.71
C HIS A 61 -2.94 8.14 -4.72
N GLU A 62 -4.28 8.08 -4.75
CA GLU A 62 -5.02 6.85 -5.00
C GLU A 62 -6.01 7.05 -6.14
N PHE A 63 -6.18 6.01 -6.94
CA PHE A 63 -7.20 5.97 -7.99
C PHE A 63 -7.54 4.50 -8.25
N HIS A 64 -8.67 4.04 -7.72
CA HIS A 64 -9.06 2.66 -7.96
C HIS A 64 -10.57 2.44 -7.86
N HIS A 65 -11.07 1.59 -8.76
CA HIS A 65 -12.43 1.06 -8.79
C HIS A 65 -12.50 -0.35 -8.20
N TRP A 66 -11.34 -0.98 -8.03
CA TRP A 66 -11.21 -2.26 -7.36
C TRP A 66 -11.00 -2.06 -5.88
N ASP A 67 -11.43 -3.03 -5.08
CA ASP A 67 -11.22 -3.00 -3.65
C ASP A 67 -10.88 -4.39 -3.14
N SER A 68 -10.34 -4.46 -1.94
CA SER A 68 -10.04 -5.68 -1.24
C SER A 68 -10.79 -5.72 0.08
N THR A 69 -11.07 -6.92 0.57
CA THR A 69 -11.67 -7.11 1.90
C THR A 69 -10.70 -6.78 3.04
N ALA A 70 -9.40 -6.64 2.73
CA ALA A 70 -8.38 -6.30 3.72
C ALA A 70 -7.35 -5.34 3.10
N ASN A 71 -7.46 -4.06 3.43
CA ASN A 71 -6.60 -3.00 2.88
C ASN A 71 -5.46 -2.60 3.83
N GLY A 72 -5.34 -3.28 4.97
CA GLY A 72 -4.29 -3.01 5.95
C GLY A 72 -4.63 -1.89 6.91
N THR A 73 -3.84 -1.79 7.98
CA THR A 73 -4.07 -0.83 9.06
C THR A 73 -2.78 -0.16 9.55
N ALA A 74 -1.64 -0.44 8.92
CA ALA A 74 -0.34 -0.01 9.41
C ALA A 74 -0.09 1.49 9.29
N LEU A 75 -0.73 2.14 8.30
CA LEU A 75 -0.51 3.55 7.99
C LEU A 75 -1.82 4.32 8.06
N ALA A 76 -1.72 5.62 8.31
CA ALA A 76 -2.88 6.52 8.35
C ALA A 76 -2.87 7.44 7.14
N ALA A 77 -3.97 7.50 6.40
CA ALA A 77 -4.16 8.41 5.29
C ALA A 77 -5.21 9.46 5.64
N LYS A 78 -4.97 10.70 5.23
CA LYS A 78 -5.89 11.80 5.51
C LYS A 78 -5.98 12.73 4.30
N LYS A 79 -7.20 13.04 3.88
CA LYS A 79 -7.44 14.04 2.83
C LYS A 79 -7.05 15.44 3.31
N PRO A 80 -6.47 16.28 2.43
CA PRO A 80 -6.12 17.65 2.81
C PRO A 80 -7.35 18.54 3.04
N VAL A 81 -8.47 18.18 2.43
CA VAL A 81 -9.73 18.92 2.54
C VAL A 81 -10.85 17.94 2.88
N GLY A 82 -11.78 18.35 3.75
CA GLY A 82 -12.95 17.56 4.12
C GLY A 82 -12.74 16.59 5.28
N GLY A 83 -11.51 16.41 5.73
CA GLY A 83 -11.20 15.62 6.92
C GLY A 83 -11.37 14.11 6.79
N ALA A 84 -11.64 13.58 5.60
CA ALA A 84 -11.73 12.13 5.39
C ALA A 84 -10.39 11.48 5.72
N ALA A 85 -10.45 10.42 6.53
CA ALA A 85 -9.25 9.70 6.98
C ALA A 85 -9.54 8.20 7.03
N TRP A 86 -8.50 7.40 6.81
CA TRP A 86 -8.62 5.95 6.86
C TRP A 86 -7.28 5.31 7.20
N ARG A 87 -7.33 4.05 7.62
CA ARG A 87 -6.12 3.24 7.81
C ARG A 87 -5.91 2.38 6.57
N CYS A 88 -4.65 2.11 6.22
CA CYS A 88 -4.30 1.30 5.06
C CYS A 88 -2.87 0.78 5.15
N GLY A 89 -2.55 -0.14 4.26
CA GLY A 89 -1.19 -0.62 4.08
C GLY A 89 -0.77 -1.73 5.02
N PHE A 90 0.11 -2.57 4.49
CA PHE A 90 0.84 -3.61 5.21
C PHE A 90 2.32 -3.27 5.12
N VAL A 91 2.99 -3.19 6.25
CA VAL A 91 4.40 -2.84 6.30
C VAL A 91 5.14 -3.69 7.32
N ASN A 92 6.43 -3.93 7.04
CA ASN A 92 7.41 -4.39 8.02
C ASN A 92 8.79 -3.89 7.60
N GLU A 93 9.84 -4.41 8.17
CA GLU A 93 11.21 -3.97 7.87
C GLU A 93 11.67 -4.29 6.43
N HIS A 94 10.99 -5.19 5.73
CA HIS A 94 11.35 -5.63 4.38
C HIS A 94 10.26 -5.38 3.34
N PHE A 95 9.15 -4.75 3.71
CA PHE A 95 7.94 -4.84 2.91
C PHE A 95 7.05 -3.60 3.05
N TYR A 96 6.51 -3.15 1.93
CA TYR A 96 5.37 -2.23 1.87
C TYR A 96 4.41 -2.70 0.78
N ALA A 97 3.12 -2.78 1.10
CA ALA A 97 2.07 -2.99 0.10
C ALA A 97 0.79 -2.28 0.51
N GLY A 98 0.10 -1.72 -0.47
CA GLY A 98 -1.15 -1.01 -0.25
C GLY A 98 -1.64 -0.36 -1.54
N PHE A 99 -2.78 0.31 -1.44
CA PHE A 99 -3.31 1.12 -2.53
C PHE A 99 -2.57 2.45 -2.73
N PRO A 100 -2.07 3.13 -1.68
CA PRO A 100 -1.43 4.44 -1.87
C PRO A 100 -0.24 4.38 -2.84
N HIS A 101 -0.21 5.32 -3.78
CA HIS A 101 0.91 5.54 -4.69
C HIS A 101 1.79 6.63 -4.10
N LEU A 102 3.04 6.28 -3.79
CA LEU A 102 4.03 7.20 -3.24
C LEU A 102 4.77 7.91 -4.37
N TYR A 103 4.90 9.23 -4.26
CA TYR A 103 5.74 10.02 -5.16
C TYR A 103 7.15 10.12 -4.56
N TRP A 104 8.11 9.49 -5.19
CA TRP A 104 9.44 9.29 -4.60
C TRP A 104 10.41 10.44 -4.80
N ALA A 105 10.20 11.26 -5.84
CA ALA A 105 11.12 12.34 -6.15
C ALA A 105 11.18 13.37 -5.02
N GLY A 106 12.40 13.73 -4.59
CA GLY A 106 12.60 14.67 -3.50
C GLY A 106 12.34 14.12 -2.11
N THR A 107 12.16 12.80 -1.97
CA THR A 107 11.96 12.14 -0.69
C THR A 107 13.14 11.23 -0.37
N PRO A 108 13.31 10.79 0.90
CA PRO A 108 14.34 9.82 1.27
C PRO A 108 13.98 8.36 0.91
N LEU A 109 12.82 8.11 0.30
CA LEU A 109 12.31 6.76 0.07
C LEU A 109 13.21 5.92 -0.86
N PRO A 110 13.71 6.45 -2.01
CA PRO A 110 14.59 5.65 -2.87
C PRO A 110 15.87 5.22 -2.16
N GLN A 111 16.49 6.11 -1.40
CA GLN A 111 17.72 5.80 -0.67
C GLN A 111 17.49 4.77 0.43
N ARG A 112 16.34 4.86 1.11
CA ARG A 112 15.97 3.87 2.14
C ARG A 112 15.77 2.50 1.54
N PHE A 113 15.07 2.43 0.41
CA PHE A 113 14.86 1.16 -0.28
C PHE A 113 16.20 0.54 -0.71
N ALA A 114 17.07 1.33 -1.34
CA ALA A 114 18.38 0.88 -1.78
C ALA A 114 19.25 0.40 -0.61
N ALA A 115 19.26 1.15 0.50
CA ALA A 115 20.01 0.79 1.69
C ALA A 115 19.50 -0.52 2.31
N ALA A 116 18.19 -0.69 2.37
CA ALA A 116 17.58 -1.92 2.90
C ALA A 116 17.93 -3.13 2.03
N ALA A 117 17.91 -2.97 0.71
CA ALA A 117 18.28 -4.03 -0.23
C ALA A 117 19.75 -4.41 -0.06
N GLU A 118 20.65 -3.43 0.09
CA GLU A 118 22.08 -3.67 0.29
C GLU A 118 22.33 -4.37 1.63
N ASN A 119 21.66 -3.96 2.69
CA ASN A 119 21.76 -4.60 4.00
C ASN A 119 21.29 -6.05 3.94
N TYR A 120 20.16 -6.29 3.29
CA TYR A 120 19.63 -7.65 3.10
C TYR A 120 20.63 -8.52 2.35
N ARG A 121 21.22 -8.01 1.27
CA ARG A 121 22.23 -8.72 0.48
C ARG A 121 23.42 -9.12 1.36
N ARG A 122 23.95 -8.20 2.16
CA ARG A 122 25.08 -8.48 3.06
C ARG A 122 24.77 -9.57 4.08
N ASP A 123 23.56 -9.55 4.62
CA ASP A 123 23.15 -10.49 5.67
C ASP A 123 22.85 -11.88 5.15
N HIS A 124 22.62 -12.04 3.84
CA HIS A 124 22.21 -13.30 3.20
C HIS A 124 23.21 -13.82 2.16
N ASP A 125 24.35 -13.17 1.97
CA ASP A 125 25.42 -13.63 1.05
C ASP A 125 26.43 -14.58 1.73
#